data_a5140373797af3ce23bc28d27ae47ec1
#
_entry.id   a5140373797af3ce23bc28d27ae47ec1
#
_cell.length_a   1.000
_cell.length_b   1.000
_cell.length_c   1.000
_cell.angle_alpha   90.00
_cell.angle_beta   90.00
_cell.angle_gamma   90.00
#
_symmetry.space_group_name_H-M   'P 1'
#
loop_
_entity.id
_entity.type
_entity.pdbx_description
1 polymer ?
#
loop_
_entity_poly.entity_id
_entity_poly.type
_entity_poly.pdbx_seq_one_letter_code
_entity_poly.pdbx_strand_id
1 'polypeptide(L)'
;KVKESFKVFYKEHGLYDTVEPLSDKIRPNQIFAVSLDFPILDTEKANDVVDVIEEELLTDKGLKTLNAGDEDYRARYEGDVYNRDASYHEGTVWPWLMMGYYEACYKLKRKPKILLDVNQMLEDRCIGSICEIYDADEPRRANGAISQAWSVAMAILYL
;
A
#
# COMPACT_ATOMS: atom_id res chain seq x y z
N LYS A 1 18.95 -2.55 -20.37
CA LYS A 1 19.74 -3.31 -19.38
C LYS A 1 18.99 -3.40 -18.05
N VAL A 2 18.57 -2.27 -17.44
CA VAL A 2 17.83 -2.28 -16.16
C VAL A 2 16.53 -3.09 -16.24
N LYS A 3 15.70 -2.89 -17.28
CA LYS A 3 14.46 -3.66 -17.48
C LYS A 3 14.71 -5.18 -17.55
N GLU A 4 15.76 -5.62 -18.19
CA GLU A 4 16.09 -7.05 -18.29
C GLU A 4 16.54 -7.62 -16.93
N SER A 5 17.36 -6.89 -16.18
CA SER A 5 17.77 -7.34 -14.85
C SER A 5 16.65 -7.33 -13.84
N PHE A 6 15.64 -6.46 -14.01
CA PHE A 6 14.48 -6.40 -13.11
C PHE A 6 13.53 -7.60 -13.24
N LYS A 7 13.61 -8.36 -14.35
CA LYS A 7 12.78 -9.55 -14.54
C LYS A 7 13.00 -10.65 -13.50
N VAL A 8 14.11 -10.60 -12.74
CA VAL A 8 14.34 -11.52 -11.61
C VAL A 8 13.26 -11.41 -10.52
N PHE A 9 12.55 -10.26 -10.45
CA PHE A 9 11.44 -10.06 -9.51
C PHE A 9 10.10 -10.61 -10.03
N TYR A 10 10.00 -11.05 -11.31
CA TYR A 10 8.74 -11.54 -11.85
C TYR A 10 8.37 -12.87 -11.23
N LYS A 11 7.14 -12.99 -10.76
CA LYS A 11 6.49 -14.26 -10.40
C LYS A 11 5.18 -14.41 -11.18
N GLU A 12 4.47 -15.50 -11.02
CA GLU A 12 3.22 -15.76 -11.74
C GLU A 12 2.22 -14.62 -11.56
N HIS A 13 1.96 -14.21 -10.31
CA HIS A 13 1.10 -13.08 -9.97
C HIS A 13 1.88 -12.08 -9.11
N GLY A 14 1.95 -10.83 -9.54
CA GLY A 14 2.70 -9.76 -8.89
C GLY A 14 4.22 -9.90 -9.03
N LEU A 15 4.95 -9.37 -8.06
CA LEU A 15 6.41 -9.40 -7.98
C LEU A 15 6.86 -10.02 -6.65
N TYR A 16 8.03 -10.63 -6.65
CA TYR A 16 8.74 -10.97 -5.41
C TYR A 16 9.07 -9.69 -4.64
N ASP A 17 8.91 -9.73 -3.33
CA ASP A 17 9.28 -8.61 -2.45
C ASP A 17 10.82 -8.43 -2.41
N THR A 18 11.54 -9.54 -2.27
CA THR A 18 12.99 -9.60 -2.40
C THR A 18 13.43 -10.84 -3.19
N VAL A 19 14.62 -10.80 -3.79
CA VAL A 19 15.18 -11.94 -4.53
C VAL A 19 16.37 -12.58 -3.84
N GLU A 20 16.96 -11.88 -2.84
CA GLU A 20 18.08 -12.42 -2.07
C GLU A 20 18.06 -11.83 -0.63
N PRO A 21 17.57 -12.60 0.37
CA PRO A 21 16.90 -13.90 0.23
C PRO A 21 15.58 -13.79 -0.53
N LEU A 22 15.15 -14.87 -1.16
CA LEU A 22 13.87 -14.89 -1.87
C LEU A 22 12.71 -14.74 -0.90
N SER A 23 11.81 -13.77 -1.18
CA SER A 23 10.56 -13.56 -0.46
C SER A 23 9.43 -13.35 -1.46
N ASP A 24 8.38 -14.14 -1.31
CA ASP A 24 7.16 -14.07 -2.12
C ASP A 24 6.01 -13.33 -1.42
N LYS A 25 6.29 -12.67 -0.29
CA LYS A 25 5.33 -11.87 0.46
C LYS A 25 4.67 -10.82 -0.44
N ILE A 26 3.36 -10.68 -0.31
CA ILE A 26 2.61 -9.67 -1.06
C ILE A 26 2.64 -8.38 -0.26
N ARG A 27 3.45 -7.43 -0.71
CA ARG A 27 3.65 -6.12 -0.10
C ARG A 27 3.36 -5.00 -1.10
N PRO A 28 3.00 -3.79 -0.62
CA PRO A 28 2.64 -2.67 -1.48
C PRO A 28 3.82 -2.11 -2.31
N ASN A 29 5.07 -2.42 -1.96
CA ASN A 29 6.27 -1.91 -2.63
C ASN A 29 6.24 -2.14 -4.14
N GLN A 30 5.66 -3.25 -4.60
CA GLN A 30 5.56 -3.59 -6.02
C GLN A 30 4.81 -2.56 -6.85
N ILE A 31 3.89 -1.76 -6.24
CA ILE A 31 3.13 -0.72 -6.98
C ILE A 31 4.05 0.35 -7.56
N PHE A 32 5.20 0.62 -6.92
CA PHE A 32 6.14 1.63 -7.39
C PHE A 32 6.86 1.22 -8.68
N ALA A 33 6.94 -0.08 -9.00
CA ALA A 33 7.43 -0.54 -10.30
C ALA A 33 6.52 -0.13 -11.46
N VAL A 34 5.25 0.20 -11.18
CA VAL A 34 4.25 0.70 -12.13
C VAL A 34 4.15 2.22 -12.09
N SER A 35 4.14 2.82 -10.90
CA SER A 35 3.81 4.22 -10.69
C SER A 35 4.95 5.20 -10.97
N LEU A 36 6.22 4.77 -10.91
CA LEU A 36 7.36 5.66 -11.18
C LEU A 36 7.44 6.09 -12.64
N ASP A 37 8.08 7.24 -12.91
CA ASP A 37 8.12 7.88 -14.23
C ASP A 37 8.79 7.04 -15.32
N PHE A 38 9.72 6.19 -14.93
CA PHE A 38 10.42 5.30 -15.87
C PHE A 38 9.80 3.91 -15.82
N PRO A 39 8.92 3.55 -16.80
CA PRO A 39 8.24 2.26 -16.79
C PRO A 39 9.26 1.12 -16.91
N ILE A 40 9.33 0.29 -15.87
CA ILE A 40 10.25 -0.85 -15.80
C ILE A 40 9.56 -2.16 -16.23
N LEU A 41 8.25 -2.25 -16.04
CA LEU A 41 7.41 -3.38 -16.42
C LEU A 41 6.84 -3.19 -17.83
N ASP A 42 6.49 -4.27 -18.50
CA ASP A 42 5.57 -4.24 -19.63
C ASP A 42 4.13 -4.05 -19.14
N THR A 43 3.22 -3.76 -20.08
CA THR A 43 1.82 -3.43 -19.76
C THR A 43 1.06 -4.59 -19.12
N GLU A 44 1.32 -5.83 -19.55
CA GLU A 44 0.68 -7.02 -19.00
C GLU A 44 1.07 -7.21 -17.54
N LYS A 45 2.37 -7.21 -17.25
CA LYS A 45 2.89 -7.36 -15.89
C LYS A 45 2.51 -6.18 -14.98
N ALA A 46 2.45 -4.98 -15.52
CA ALA A 46 2.00 -3.81 -14.78
C ALA A 46 0.53 -3.91 -14.36
N ASN A 47 -0.36 -4.43 -15.22
CA ASN A 47 -1.75 -4.71 -14.87
C ASN A 47 -1.87 -5.82 -13.82
N ASP A 48 -1.13 -6.91 -13.96
CA ASP A 48 -1.09 -8.01 -12.99
C ASP A 48 -0.67 -7.51 -11.59
N VAL A 49 0.33 -6.65 -11.49
CA VAL A 49 0.73 -6.02 -10.22
C VAL A 49 -0.40 -5.20 -9.60
N VAL A 50 -1.12 -4.40 -10.41
CA VAL A 50 -2.26 -3.63 -9.90
C VAL A 50 -3.39 -4.55 -9.45
N ASP A 51 -3.67 -5.63 -10.18
CA ASP A 51 -4.69 -6.62 -9.81
C ASP A 51 -4.36 -7.25 -8.45
N VAL A 52 -3.11 -7.68 -8.23
CA VAL A 52 -2.66 -8.22 -6.93
C VAL A 52 -2.81 -7.19 -5.79
N ILE A 53 -2.46 -5.92 -6.03
CA ILE A 53 -2.64 -4.85 -5.04
C ILE A 53 -4.12 -4.67 -4.69
N GLU A 54 -4.99 -4.68 -5.69
CA GLU A 54 -6.43 -4.50 -5.51
C GLU A 54 -7.11 -5.67 -4.78
N GLU A 55 -6.63 -6.88 -5.00
CA GLU A 55 -7.18 -8.09 -4.38
C GLU A 55 -6.68 -8.30 -2.95
N GLU A 56 -5.40 -8.07 -2.72
CA GLU A 56 -4.75 -8.50 -1.49
C GLU A 56 -4.56 -7.36 -0.47
N LEU A 57 -4.35 -6.12 -0.94
CA LEU A 57 -3.90 -5.03 -0.07
C LEU A 57 -4.84 -3.83 0.01
N LEU A 58 -5.73 -3.62 -0.95
CA LEU A 58 -6.55 -2.42 -1.03
C LEU A 58 -7.62 -2.40 0.07
N THR A 59 -7.74 -1.26 0.74
CA THR A 59 -8.79 -0.96 1.73
C THR A 59 -9.38 0.43 1.50
N ASP A 60 -10.45 0.76 2.21
CA ASP A 60 -11.08 2.09 2.20
C ASP A 60 -10.28 3.19 2.96
N LYS A 61 -9.13 2.84 3.55
CA LYS A 61 -8.24 3.77 4.27
C LYS A 61 -6.82 3.84 3.67
N GLY A 62 -6.49 2.97 2.71
CA GLY A 62 -5.16 2.88 2.11
C GLY A 62 -4.78 1.46 1.71
N LEU A 63 -3.48 1.19 1.61
CA LEU A 63 -2.97 -0.15 1.34
C LEU A 63 -2.42 -0.80 2.61
N LYS A 64 -2.77 -2.09 2.81
CA LYS A 64 -2.11 -2.94 3.81
C LYS A 64 -0.64 -3.12 3.46
N THR A 65 0.21 -3.22 4.46
CA THR A 65 1.65 -3.44 4.31
C THR A 65 2.04 -4.90 4.09
N LEU A 66 1.10 -5.82 4.36
CA LEU A 66 1.23 -7.25 4.12
C LEU A 66 -0.15 -7.84 3.87
N ASN A 67 -0.27 -8.84 2.98
CA ASN A 67 -1.53 -9.53 2.74
C ASN A 67 -1.97 -10.37 3.94
N ALA A 68 -3.29 -10.52 4.11
CA ALA A 68 -3.87 -11.18 5.29
C ALA A 68 -3.62 -12.70 5.35
N GLY A 69 -3.18 -13.32 4.25
CA GLY A 69 -2.85 -14.75 4.20
C GLY A 69 -1.43 -15.09 4.67
N ASP A 70 -0.59 -14.09 4.91
CA ASP A 70 0.80 -14.32 5.36
C ASP A 70 0.84 -14.69 6.86
N GLU A 71 1.77 -15.58 7.25
CA GLU A 71 1.92 -16.03 8.64
C GLU A 71 2.36 -14.93 9.61
N ASP A 72 3.04 -13.91 9.10
CA ASP A 72 3.49 -12.75 9.88
C ASP A 72 2.43 -11.64 9.95
N TYR A 73 1.27 -11.79 9.29
CA TYR A 73 0.24 -10.76 9.24
C TYR A 73 -0.29 -10.37 10.62
N ARG A 74 -0.28 -9.05 10.87
CA ARG A 74 -0.76 -8.43 12.11
C ARG A 74 -1.68 -7.26 11.78
N ALA A 75 -2.97 -7.49 11.90
CA ALA A 75 -3.99 -6.53 11.49
C ALA A 75 -4.08 -5.27 12.38
N ARG A 76 -3.62 -5.33 13.63
CA ARG A 76 -3.86 -4.30 14.64
C ARG A 76 -2.59 -3.72 15.22
N TYR A 77 -2.55 -2.39 15.29
CA TYR A 77 -1.49 -1.64 15.96
C TYR A 77 -1.85 -1.42 17.43
N GLU A 78 -1.62 -2.43 18.26
CA GLU A 78 -2.00 -2.41 19.67
C GLU A 78 -1.03 -3.17 20.58
N GLY A 79 -1.23 -3.07 21.89
CA GLY A 79 -0.40 -3.73 22.89
C GLY A 79 0.79 -2.88 23.35
N ASP A 80 1.85 -3.56 23.77
CA ASP A 80 3.11 -2.92 24.19
C ASP A 80 3.93 -2.43 22.98
N VAL A 81 5.08 -1.81 23.23
CA VAL A 81 5.98 -1.27 22.19
C VAL A 81 6.38 -2.38 21.19
N TYR A 82 6.75 -3.56 21.71
CA TYR A 82 7.19 -4.66 20.86
C TYR A 82 6.08 -5.13 19.89
N ASN A 83 4.85 -5.28 20.39
CA ASN A 83 3.72 -5.69 19.56
C ASN A 83 3.34 -4.64 18.52
N ARG A 84 3.38 -3.35 18.89
CA ARG A 84 3.14 -2.26 17.94
C ARG A 84 4.21 -2.19 16.86
N ASP A 85 5.49 -2.25 17.23
CA ASP A 85 6.59 -2.25 16.28
C ASP A 85 6.50 -3.45 15.32
N ALA A 86 6.16 -4.63 15.85
CA ALA A 86 5.99 -5.84 15.04
C ALA A 86 4.83 -5.75 14.05
N SER A 87 3.76 -4.97 14.34
CA SER A 87 2.63 -4.81 13.43
C SER A 87 2.80 -3.67 12.42
N TYR A 88 3.74 -2.75 12.66
CA TYR A 88 3.85 -1.48 11.96
C TYR A 88 4.02 -1.59 10.44
N HIS A 89 4.65 -2.68 9.98
CA HIS A 89 4.83 -3.01 8.57
C HIS A 89 4.38 -4.44 8.21
N GLU A 90 3.66 -5.11 9.10
CA GLU A 90 3.20 -6.48 8.92
C GLU A 90 1.67 -6.59 8.86
N GLY A 91 1.01 -5.58 8.28
CA GLY A 91 -0.43 -5.62 8.07
C GLY A 91 -1.11 -4.26 8.13
N THR A 92 -0.67 -3.35 9.00
CA THR A 92 -1.27 -2.01 9.12
C THR A 92 -1.45 -1.31 7.77
N VAL A 93 -2.49 -0.49 7.68
CA VAL A 93 -2.86 0.24 6.47
C VAL A 93 -2.20 1.61 6.46
N TRP A 94 -1.58 1.98 5.35
CA TRP A 94 -0.91 3.26 5.17
C TRP A 94 -1.59 4.07 4.06
N PRO A 95 -2.20 5.22 4.39
CA PRO A 95 -2.89 6.06 3.40
C PRO A 95 -2.00 6.56 2.27
N TRP A 96 -0.76 6.98 2.58
CA TRP A 96 0.15 7.56 1.60
C TRP A 96 0.49 6.63 0.43
N LEU A 97 0.42 5.32 0.62
CA LEU A 97 0.67 4.33 -0.43
C LEU A 97 -0.33 4.42 -1.59
N MET A 98 -1.48 5.05 -1.35
CA MET A 98 -2.46 5.32 -2.41
C MET A 98 -1.94 6.26 -3.49
N MET A 99 -0.91 7.07 -3.21
CA MET A 99 -0.22 7.84 -4.27
C MET A 99 0.29 6.91 -5.38
N GLY A 100 0.98 5.83 -4.99
CA GLY A 100 1.46 4.83 -5.94
C GLY A 100 0.34 4.13 -6.68
N TYR A 101 -0.74 3.78 -5.99
CA TYR A 101 -1.90 3.12 -6.58
C TYR A 101 -2.64 4.01 -7.59
N TYR A 102 -2.96 5.26 -7.22
CA TYR A 102 -3.65 6.19 -8.12
C TYR A 102 -2.81 6.53 -9.33
N GLU A 103 -1.52 6.75 -9.15
CA GLU A 103 -0.59 7.01 -10.26
C GLU A 103 -0.47 5.80 -11.20
N ALA A 104 -0.41 4.58 -10.66
CA ALA A 104 -0.41 3.36 -11.45
C ALA A 104 -1.71 3.21 -12.27
N CYS A 105 -2.87 3.45 -11.64
CA CYS A 105 -4.15 3.45 -12.34
C CYS A 105 -4.19 4.49 -13.46
N TYR A 106 -3.71 5.71 -13.20
CA TYR A 106 -3.65 6.77 -14.20
C TYR A 106 -2.80 6.37 -15.41
N LYS A 107 -1.58 5.86 -15.17
CA LYS A 107 -0.65 5.42 -16.23
C LYS A 107 -1.21 4.28 -17.08
N LEU A 108 -1.91 3.35 -16.44
CA LEU A 108 -2.54 2.22 -17.12
C LEU A 108 -3.93 2.53 -17.70
N LYS A 109 -4.43 3.76 -17.54
CA LYS A 109 -5.78 4.19 -17.93
C LYS A 109 -6.88 3.34 -17.30
N ARG A 110 -6.66 2.92 -16.05
CA ARG A 110 -7.63 2.18 -15.23
C ARG A 110 -8.40 3.14 -14.33
N LYS A 111 -9.66 2.82 -14.05
CA LYS A 111 -10.40 3.50 -12.99
C LYS A 111 -10.03 2.87 -11.65
N PRO A 112 -9.61 3.65 -10.63
CA PRO A 112 -9.38 3.12 -9.30
C PRO A 112 -10.64 2.44 -8.74
N LYS A 113 -10.50 1.29 -8.08
CA LYS A 113 -11.62 0.59 -7.43
C LYS A 113 -12.17 1.35 -6.22
N ILE A 114 -11.30 2.08 -5.52
CA ILE A 114 -11.65 2.87 -4.34
C ILE A 114 -11.04 4.26 -4.47
N LEU A 115 -11.84 5.28 -4.15
CA LEU A 115 -11.38 6.63 -3.80
C LEU A 115 -11.57 6.79 -2.30
N LEU A 116 -10.53 7.24 -1.59
CA LEU A 116 -10.60 7.43 -0.14
C LEU A 116 -11.57 8.56 0.22
N ASP A 117 -12.37 8.37 1.26
CA ASP A 117 -13.19 9.43 1.84
C ASP A 117 -12.34 10.32 2.75
N VAL A 118 -11.75 11.37 2.14
CA VAL A 118 -10.90 12.32 2.87
C VAL A 118 -11.67 13.06 3.95
N ASN A 119 -12.95 13.39 3.73
CA ASN A 119 -13.73 14.10 4.75
C ASN A 119 -13.84 13.28 6.03
N GLN A 120 -14.12 11.99 5.89
CA GLN A 120 -14.12 11.07 7.03
C GLN A 120 -12.74 10.98 7.68
N MET A 121 -11.67 10.82 6.88
CA MET A 121 -10.31 10.69 7.40
C MET A 121 -9.84 11.93 8.18
N LEU A 122 -10.30 13.12 7.81
CA LEU A 122 -10.03 14.38 8.53
C LEU A 122 -10.71 14.46 9.91
N GLU A 123 -11.68 13.57 10.18
CA GLU A 123 -12.41 13.51 11.44
C GLU A 123 -12.00 12.30 12.31
N ASP A 124 -11.31 11.31 11.75
CA ASP A 124 -11.04 10.01 12.39
C ASP A 124 -10.19 10.14 13.68
N ARG A 125 -9.22 11.05 13.73
CA ARG A 125 -8.32 11.18 14.88
C ARG A 125 -7.85 12.60 15.17
N CYS A 126 -7.50 13.35 14.14
CA CYS A 126 -7.04 14.73 14.23
C CYS A 126 -7.89 15.59 13.31
N ILE A 127 -8.73 16.45 13.86
CA ILE A 127 -9.60 17.33 13.06
C ILE A 127 -8.73 18.17 12.12
N GLY A 128 -8.97 18.03 10.82
CA GLY A 128 -8.28 18.76 9.77
C GLY A 128 -6.92 18.19 9.36
N SER A 129 -6.60 16.93 9.74
CA SER A 129 -5.41 16.23 9.27
C SER A 129 -5.65 14.73 9.13
N ILE A 130 -4.73 14.02 8.50
CA ILE A 130 -4.81 12.57 8.28
C ILE A 130 -3.70 11.89 9.09
N CYS A 131 -4.05 10.84 9.81
CA CYS A 131 -3.11 10.08 10.62
C CYS A 131 -2.15 9.25 9.74
N GLU A 132 -1.17 8.65 10.40
CA GLU A 132 -0.11 7.89 9.74
C GLU A 132 -0.61 6.55 9.22
N ILE A 133 -1.27 5.78 10.08
CA ILE A 133 -1.70 4.40 9.81
C ILE A 133 -3.11 4.13 10.33
N TYR A 134 -3.70 3.05 9.82
CA TYR A 134 -4.93 2.47 10.34
C TYR A 134 -4.74 0.99 10.66
N ASP A 135 -5.56 0.45 11.56
CA ASP A 135 -5.72 -1.00 11.69
C ASP A 135 -6.23 -1.57 10.35
N ALA A 136 -5.80 -2.78 10.00
CA ALA A 136 -6.23 -3.40 8.75
C ALA A 136 -7.62 -4.03 8.84
N ASP A 137 -7.98 -4.55 10.01
CA ASP A 137 -9.30 -5.12 10.29
C ASP A 137 -10.29 -4.07 10.81
N GLU A 138 -11.57 -4.31 10.56
CA GLU A 138 -12.64 -3.47 11.08
C GLU A 138 -12.78 -3.56 12.61
N PRO A 139 -13.15 -2.47 13.29
CA PRO A 139 -13.12 -1.12 12.76
C PRO A 139 -11.67 -0.66 12.52
N ARG A 140 -11.42 0.00 11.38
CA ARG A 140 -10.09 0.51 11.05
C ARG A 140 -9.77 1.75 11.89
N ARG A 141 -9.24 1.52 13.09
CA ARG A 141 -8.88 2.60 14.02
C ARG A 141 -7.66 3.36 13.51
N ALA A 142 -7.74 4.68 13.53
CA ALA A 142 -6.64 5.56 13.21
C ALA A 142 -5.53 5.49 14.28
N ASN A 143 -4.28 5.27 13.86
CA ASN A 143 -3.12 5.01 14.71
C ASN A 143 -1.86 5.74 14.23
N GLY A 144 -0.72 5.47 14.87
CA GLY A 144 0.57 6.10 14.56
C GLY A 144 0.60 7.58 14.90
N ALA A 145 1.32 8.37 14.11
CA ALA A 145 1.34 9.83 14.25
C ALA A 145 -0.06 10.40 13.96
N ILE A 146 -0.50 11.30 14.84
CA ILE A 146 -1.85 11.91 14.77
C ILE A 146 -2.05 12.74 13.50
N SER A 147 -0.98 13.32 12.96
CA SER A 147 -0.95 14.10 11.72
C SER A 147 0.31 13.72 10.95
N GLN A 148 0.15 13.16 9.74
CA GLN A 148 1.28 12.69 8.94
C GLN A 148 1.33 13.40 7.58
N ALA A 149 2.45 14.06 7.32
CA ALA A 149 2.62 14.89 6.13
C ALA A 149 2.39 14.15 4.81
N TRP A 150 2.88 12.94 4.65
CA TRP A 150 2.69 12.17 3.41
C TRP A 150 1.26 11.67 3.21
N SER A 151 0.51 11.40 4.30
CA SER A 151 -0.92 11.09 4.21
C SER A 151 -1.73 12.30 3.74
N VAL A 152 -1.39 13.50 4.25
CA VAL A 152 -1.99 14.76 3.80
C VAL A 152 -1.59 15.08 2.35
N ALA A 153 -0.31 14.87 1.99
CA ALA A 153 0.16 15.10 0.61
C ALA A 153 -0.57 14.20 -0.40
N MET A 154 -0.83 12.95 -0.07
CA MET A 154 -1.63 12.05 -0.90
C MET A 154 -3.02 12.63 -1.16
N ALA A 155 -3.71 13.09 -0.13
CA ALA A 155 -5.04 13.68 -0.26
C ALA A 155 -5.03 14.94 -1.14
N ILE A 156 -4.05 15.83 -0.98
CA ILE A 156 -3.92 17.07 -1.78
C ILE A 156 -3.66 16.77 -3.27
N LEU A 157 -2.90 15.72 -3.57
CA LEU A 157 -2.46 15.43 -4.94
C LEU A 157 -3.50 14.64 -5.75
N TYR A 158 -4.33 13.83 -5.11
CA TYR A 158 -5.15 12.83 -5.82
C TYR A 158 -6.64 12.85 -5.46
N LEU A 159 -7.06 13.65 -4.50
CA LEU A 159 -8.43 13.74 -4.02
C LEU A 159 -8.89 15.17 -3.88
#